data_87dd756da83493e6fb74f29e810cb142
#
_entry.id   87dd756da83493e6fb74f29e810cb142
#
_cell.length_a   1.000
_cell.length_b   1.000
_cell.length_c   1.000
_cell.angle_alpha   90.00
_cell.angle_beta   90.00
_cell.angle_gamma   90.00
#
_symmetry.space_group_name_H-M   'P 1'
#
loop_
_entity.id
_entity.type
_entity.pdbx_description
1 polymer ?
#
loop_
_entity_poly.entity_id
_entity_poly.type
_entity_poly.pdbx_seq_one_letter_code
_entity_poly.pdbx_strand_id
1 'polypeptide(L)'
;EKLVTALSEQQDSDEQGQEAIMALLSSMQSRIDTLQQQTSVYKKKLAEQAMQSRTDPLTRLPNRQAYNERLETAYTRFKSNGHSLAVAVVDIDHFKSINDRFGHAAGDKTLQVVSKFLKQSLSENDFVARWGGEEFVMLLPDAEMADIDKKLNEVRTKLAAMPFKFKQEKVKIAASFG
;
A
#
# COMPACT_ATOMS: atom_id res chain seq x y z
N GLU A 1 -68.40 -32.88 7.58
CA GLU A 1 -67.27 -33.70 7.11
C GLU A 1 -66.44 -32.98 6.02
N LYS A 2 -67.00 -32.46 4.94
CA LYS A 2 -66.29 -31.79 3.84
C LYS A 2 -65.45 -30.55 4.27
N LEU A 3 -65.93 -29.76 5.24
CA LEU A 3 -65.23 -28.59 5.76
C LEU A 3 -64.01 -28.93 6.63
N VAL A 4 -64.08 -30.01 7.35
CA VAL A 4 -62.94 -30.50 8.19
C VAL A 4 -61.81 -31.05 7.32
N THR A 5 -62.15 -31.76 6.24
CA THR A 5 -61.19 -32.26 5.29
C THR A 5 -60.47 -31.10 4.53
N ALA A 6 -61.22 -30.10 4.09
CA ALA A 6 -60.61 -28.93 3.44
C ALA A 6 -59.73 -28.12 4.35
N LEU A 7 -60.03 -27.97 5.66
CA LEU A 7 -59.18 -27.31 6.61
C LEU A 7 -57.90 -28.09 6.93
N SER A 8 -57.97 -29.42 6.99
CA SER A 8 -56.78 -30.26 7.20
C SER A 8 -55.84 -30.23 5.95
N GLU A 9 -56.38 -30.25 4.73
CA GLU A 9 -55.58 -30.14 3.51
C GLU A 9 -54.90 -28.78 3.39
N GLN A 10 -55.53 -27.71 3.84
CA GLN A 10 -54.95 -26.38 3.84
C GLN A 10 -53.85 -26.22 4.88
N GLN A 11 -54.01 -26.85 6.05
CA GLN A 11 -53.03 -26.84 7.12
C GLN A 11 -51.78 -27.65 6.72
N ASP A 12 -51.93 -28.81 6.11
CA ASP A 12 -50.84 -29.62 5.57
C ASP A 12 -50.06 -28.90 4.48
N SER A 13 -50.74 -28.15 3.64
CA SER A 13 -50.10 -27.33 2.60
C SER A 13 -49.30 -26.15 3.12
N ASP A 14 -49.79 -25.51 4.22
CA ASP A 14 -49.09 -24.45 4.89
C ASP A 14 -47.85 -24.93 5.68
N GLU A 15 -47.94 -26.12 6.31
CA GLU A 15 -46.81 -26.76 6.99
C GLU A 15 -45.70 -27.14 5.99
N GLN A 16 -46.05 -27.76 4.87
CA GLN A 16 -45.10 -28.09 3.81
C GLN A 16 -44.43 -26.83 3.20
N GLY A 17 -45.19 -25.74 3.05
CA GLY A 17 -44.66 -24.45 2.62
C GLY A 17 -43.65 -23.87 3.61
N GLN A 18 -43.92 -23.96 4.91
CA GLN A 18 -43.01 -23.51 5.95
C GLN A 18 -41.73 -24.33 6.01
N GLU A 19 -41.83 -25.66 5.90
CA GLU A 19 -40.66 -26.57 5.86
C GLU A 19 -39.74 -26.25 4.64
N ALA A 20 -40.34 -26.02 3.49
CA ALA A 20 -39.60 -25.67 2.28
C ALA A 20 -38.85 -24.31 2.41
N ILE A 21 -39.49 -23.32 3.04
CA ILE A 21 -38.87 -22.02 3.32
C ILE A 21 -37.72 -22.18 4.31
N MET A 22 -37.89 -22.95 5.39
CA MET A 22 -36.84 -23.20 6.38
C MET A 22 -35.65 -23.94 5.78
N ALA A 23 -35.89 -24.93 4.91
CA ALA A 23 -34.84 -25.63 4.18
C ALA A 23 -34.06 -24.68 3.25
N LEU A 24 -34.78 -23.78 2.54
CA LEU A 24 -34.16 -22.77 1.67
C LEU A 24 -33.29 -21.79 2.49
N LEU A 25 -33.81 -21.27 3.61
CA LEU A 25 -33.07 -20.38 4.50
C LEU A 25 -31.79 -21.05 5.06
N SER A 26 -31.91 -22.31 5.49
CA SER A 26 -30.76 -23.09 5.96
C SER A 26 -29.71 -23.30 4.85
N SER A 27 -30.14 -23.57 3.63
CA SER A 27 -29.26 -23.68 2.47
C SER A 27 -28.58 -22.36 2.15
N MET A 28 -29.33 -21.25 2.20
CA MET A 28 -28.75 -19.91 1.96
C MET A 28 -27.74 -19.54 3.04
N GLN A 29 -28.02 -19.82 4.31
CA GLN A 29 -27.10 -19.59 5.41
C GLN A 29 -25.80 -20.39 5.22
N SER A 30 -25.90 -21.67 4.92
CA SER A 30 -24.72 -22.52 4.63
C SER A 30 -23.88 -21.98 3.46
N ARG A 31 -24.53 -21.43 2.44
CA ARG A 31 -23.86 -20.85 1.26
C ARG A 31 -23.16 -19.53 1.61
N ILE A 32 -23.78 -18.71 2.46
CA ILE A 32 -23.17 -17.48 2.98
C ILE A 32 -21.93 -17.81 3.80
N ASP A 33 -22.02 -18.77 4.72
CA ASP A 33 -20.89 -19.19 5.56
C ASP A 33 -19.72 -19.71 4.71
N THR A 34 -20.04 -20.51 3.68
CA THR A 34 -19.03 -21.02 2.73
C THR A 34 -18.34 -19.88 1.98
N LEU A 35 -19.10 -18.90 1.46
CA LEU A 35 -18.55 -17.75 0.75
C LEU A 35 -17.71 -16.84 1.66
N GLN A 36 -18.11 -16.65 2.90
CA GLN A 36 -17.34 -15.90 3.90
C GLN A 36 -16.00 -16.58 4.19
N GLN A 37 -16.02 -17.90 4.36
CA GLN A 37 -14.81 -18.69 4.59
C GLN A 37 -13.87 -18.62 3.39
N GLN A 38 -14.36 -18.79 2.17
CA GLN A 38 -13.58 -18.66 0.94
C GLN A 38 -12.96 -17.25 0.81
N THR A 39 -13.76 -16.21 1.08
CA THR A 39 -13.29 -14.82 1.05
C THR A 39 -12.16 -14.58 2.04
N SER A 40 -12.27 -15.13 3.25
CA SER A 40 -11.21 -15.06 4.27
C SER A 40 -9.91 -15.72 3.81
N VAL A 41 -10.00 -16.92 3.22
CA VAL A 41 -8.85 -17.66 2.68
C VAL A 41 -8.19 -16.89 1.54
N TYR A 42 -8.96 -16.34 0.60
CA TYR A 42 -8.42 -15.54 -0.50
C TYR A 42 -7.74 -14.26 -0.02
N LYS A 43 -8.33 -13.55 0.95
CA LYS A 43 -7.72 -12.36 1.57
C LYS A 43 -6.37 -12.70 2.21
N LYS A 44 -6.30 -13.82 2.95
CA LYS A 44 -5.04 -14.28 3.56
C LYS A 44 -3.98 -14.60 2.50
N LYS A 45 -4.36 -15.33 1.45
CA LYS A 45 -3.45 -15.69 0.35
C LYS A 45 -2.94 -14.46 -0.42
N LEU A 46 -3.82 -13.47 -0.66
CA LEU A 46 -3.41 -12.19 -1.27
C LEU A 46 -2.46 -11.41 -0.37
N ALA A 47 -2.69 -11.39 0.95
CA ALA A 47 -1.78 -10.76 1.90
C ALA A 47 -0.41 -11.45 1.93
N GLU A 48 -0.37 -12.77 1.90
CA GLU A 48 0.87 -13.56 1.83
C GLU A 48 1.63 -13.29 0.51
N GLN A 49 0.94 -13.24 -0.62
CA GLN A 49 1.56 -12.88 -1.90
C GLN A 49 2.08 -11.43 -1.93
N ALA A 50 1.33 -10.49 -1.34
CA ALA A 50 1.77 -9.10 -1.19
C ALA A 50 3.01 -8.98 -0.30
N MET A 51 3.09 -9.78 0.77
CA MET A 51 4.28 -9.88 1.63
C MET A 51 5.51 -10.44 0.89
N GLN A 52 5.32 -11.37 -0.05
CA GLN A 52 6.42 -11.91 -0.87
C GLN A 52 6.92 -10.93 -1.93
N SER A 53 6.14 -9.93 -2.29
CA SER A 53 6.58 -8.88 -3.21
C SER A 53 7.47 -7.86 -2.50
N ARG A 54 8.73 -7.73 -2.91
CA ARG A 54 9.68 -6.74 -2.39
C ARG A 54 9.60 -5.38 -3.08
N THR A 55 8.64 -5.20 -3.96
CA THR A 55 8.55 -4.03 -4.83
C THR A 55 7.16 -3.39 -4.71
N ASP A 56 7.13 -2.07 -4.56
CA ASP A 56 5.89 -1.30 -4.62
C ASP A 56 5.36 -1.28 -6.07
N PRO A 57 4.10 -1.69 -6.31
CA PRO A 57 3.57 -1.85 -7.67
C PRO A 57 3.41 -0.52 -8.42
N LEU A 58 3.19 0.60 -7.73
CA LEU A 58 2.98 1.91 -8.34
C LEU A 58 4.30 2.57 -8.72
N THR A 59 5.25 2.61 -7.79
CA THR A 59 6.50 3.36 -7.95
C THR A 59 7.65 2.51 -8.47
N ARG A 60 7.53 1.19 -8.40
CA ARG A 60 8.59 0.21 -8.72
C ARG A 60 9.84 0.36 -7.86
N LEU A 61 9.77 1.10 -6.78
CA LEU A 61 10.78 1.08 -5.73
C LEU A 61 10.63 -0.17 -4.86
N PRO A 62 11.67 -0.55 -4.13
CA PRO A 62 11.54 -1.44 -2.98
C PRO A 62 10.42 -0.96 -2.05
N ASN A 63 9.70 -1.90 -1.47
CA ASN A 63 8.66 -1.59 -0.49
C ASN A 63 9.23 -1.65 0.95
N ARG A 64 8.37 -1.40 1.93
CA ARG A 64 8.72 -1.42 3.36
C ARG A 64 9.36 -2.74 3.81
N GLN A 65 8.91 -3.87 3.25
CA GLN A 65 9.51 -5.16 3.60
C GLN A 65 10.96 -5.26 3.12
N ALA A 66 11.20 -4.90 1.85
CA ALA A 66 12.55 -4.89 1.29
C ALA A 66 13.48 -3.91 2.03
N TYR A 67 12.92 -2.78 2.51
CA TYR A 67 13.66 -1.85 3.35
C TYR A 67 14.09 -2.49 4.67
N ASN A 68 13.19 -3.16 5.39
CA ASN A 68 13.52 -3.79 6.67
C ASN A 68 14.62 -4.84 6.51
N GLU A 69 14.56 -5.68 5.48
CA GLU A 69 15.59 -6.67 5.18
C GLU A 69 16.96 -6.01 4.88
N ARG A 70 16.94 -4.91 4.13
CA ARG A 70 18.15 -4.14 3.82
C ARG A 70 18.73 -3.46 5.04
N LEU A 71 17.86 -2.91 5.90
CA LEU A 71 18.24 -2.27 7.15
C LEU A 71 18.93 -3.25 8.09
N GLU A 72 18.42 -4.45 8.28
CA GLU A 72 19.04 -5.49 9.10
C GLU A 72 20.45 -5.82 8.62
N THR A 73 20.63 -5.95 7.30
CA THR A 73 21.93 -6.21 6.70
C THR A 73 22.91 -5.05 6.92
N ALA A 74 22.44 -3.81 6.69
CA ALA A 74 23.25 -2.60 6.88
C ALA A 74 23.61 -2.40 8.36
N TYR A 75 22.66 -2.63 9.27
CA TYR A 75 22.89 -2.51 10.71
C TYR A 75 23.87 -3.55 11.24
N THR A 76 23.84 -4.76 10.72
CA THR A 76 24.83 -5.80 11.06
C THR A 76 26.26 -5.38 10.63
N ARG A 77 26.40 -4.81 9.44
CA ARG A 77 27.69 -4.27 8.96
C ARG A 77 28.17 -3.09 9.81
N PHE A 78 27.27 -2.17 10.16
CA PHE A 78 27.56 -1.07 11.07
C PHE A 78 28.12 -1.56 12.40
N LYS A 79 27.48 -2.57 13.02
CA LYS A 79 27.96 -3.15 14.29
C LYS A 79 29.30 -3.88 14.21
N SER A 80 29.52 -4.60 13.10
CA SER A 80 30.69 -5.47 12.96
C SER A 80 31.95 -4.71 12.55
N ASN A 81 31.82 -3.69 11.70
CA ASN A 81 32.96 -3.08 11.01
C ASN A 81 33.15 -1.60 11.33
N GLY A 82 32.29 -1.00 12.18
CA GLY A 82 32.35 0.43 12.52
C GLY A 82 31.99 1.37 11.36
N HIS A 83 31.36 0.85 10.30
CA HIS A 83 30.88 1.67 9.19
C HIS A 83 29.75 2.57 9.62
N SER A 84 29.68 3.80 9.11
CA SER A 84 28.55 4.68 9.34
C SER A 84 27.28 4.19 8.63
N LEU A 85 26.13 4.47 9.21
CA LEU A 85 24.82 4.19 8.62
C LEU A 85 23.88 5.33 8.96
N ALA A 86 23.37 6.02 7.95
CA ALA A 86 22.32 7.01 8.13
C ALA A 86 21.00 6.54 7.51
N VAL A 87 19.93 7.02 8.12
CA VAL A 87 18.55 6.83 7.66
C VAL A 87 17.97 8.21 7.39
N ALA A 88 17.35 8.39 6.25
CA ALA A 88 16.59 9.60 5.97
C ALA A 88 15.13 9.23 5.63
N VAL A 89 14.20 10.02 6.17
CA VAL A 89 12.78 9.94 5.86
C VAL A 89 12.42 11.09 4.94
N VAL A 90 11.62 10.82 3.92
CA VAL A 90 11.19 11.80 2.92
C VAL A 90 9.67 11.75 2.81
N ASP A 91 9.03 12.90 2.94
CA ASP A 91 7.58 13.06 2.81
C ASP A 91 7.26 14.13 1.76
N ILE A 92 6.29 13.86 0.87
CA ILE A 92 5.91 14.82 -0.17
C ILE A 92 5.00 15.89 0.43
N ASP A 93 5.49 17.12 0.44
CA ASP A 93 4.78 18.28 0.99
C ASP A 93 3.43 18.50 0.27
N HIS A 94 2.36 18.62 1.05
CA HIS A 94 1.01 18.90 0.56
C HIS A 94 0.47 17.90 -0.48
N PHE A 95 0.88 16.64 -0.41
CA PHE A 95 0.45 15.60 -1.36
C PHE A 95 -1.06 15.47 -1.46
N LYS A 96 -1.78 15.57 -0.33
CA LYS A 96 -3.24 15.60 -0.30
C LYS A 96 -3.81 16.71 -1.18
N SER A 97 -3.23 17.91 -1.16
CA SER A 97 -3.67 19.03 -2.02
C SER A 97 -3.55 18.73 -3.51
N ILE A 98 -2.52 17.96 -3.90
CA ILE A 98 -2.37 17.50 -5.30
C ILE A 98 -3.52 16.56 -5.67
N ASN A 99 -3.85 15.61 -4.81
CA ASN A 99 -4.98 14.70 -5.02
C ASN A 99 -6.32 15.43 -5.07
N ASP A 100 -6.55 16.33 -4.13
CA ASP A 100 -7.81 17.07 -4.03
C ASP A 100 -8.04 17.99 -5.24
N ARG A 101 -6.97 18.61 -5.76
CA ARG A 101 -7.03 19.54 -6.89
C ARG A 101 -7.05 18.84 -8.26
N PHE A 102 -6.27 17.79 -8.44
CA PHE A 102 -6.02 17.18 -9.75
C PHE A 102 -6.49 15.74 -9.86
N GLY A 103 -6.96 15.14 -8.76
CA GLY A 103 -7.41 13.75 -8.67
C GLY A 103 -6.27 12.75 -8.37
N HIS A 104 -6.64 11.56 -7.93
CA HIS A 104 -5.70 10.50 -7.54
C HIS A 104 -4.69 10.11 -8.65
N ALA A 105 -5.11 10.17 -9.92
CA ALA A 105 -4.19 9.91 -11.03
C ALA A 105 -3.01 10.88 -11.10
N ALA A 106 -3.21 12.14 -10.64
CA ALA A 106 -2.13 13.11 -10.52
C ALA A 106 -1.21 12.81 -9.34
N GLY A 107 -1.78 12.38 -8.22
CA GLY A 107 -1.01 11.91 -7.08
C GLY A 107 -0.15 10.70 -7.43
N ASP A 108 -0.72 9.70 -8.09
CA ASP A 108 0.01 8.53 -8.57
C ASP A 108 1.18 8.91 -9.48
N LYS A 109 0.94 9.83 -10.41
CA LYS A 109 2.00 10.34 -11.29
C LYS A 109 3.08 11.10 -10.52
N THR A 110 2.69 11.88 -9.52
CA THR A 110 3.63 12.57 -8.62
C THR A 110 4.51 11.56 -7.88
N LEU A 111 3.93 10.52 -7.29
CA LEU A 111 4.66 9.44 -6.62
C LEU A 111 5.65 8.76 -7.56
N GLN A 112 5.24 8.44 -8.79
CA GLN A 112 6.12 7.83 -9.79
C GLN A 112 7.29 8.73 -10.19
N VAL A 113 7.04 10.03 -10.37
CA VAL A 113 8.09 10.99 -10.73
C VAL A 113 9.08 11.19 -9.59
N VAL A 114 8.58 11.40 -8.36
CA VAL A 114 9.43 11.54 -7.17
C VAL A 114 10.26 10.27 -6.95
N SER A 115 9.65 9.10 -7.04
CA SER A 115 10.35 7.81 -6.89
C SER A 115 11.50 7.64 -7.87
N LYS A 116 11.25 7.95 -9.15
CA LYS A 116 12.29 7.88 -10.19
C LYS A 116 13.41 8.87 -9.90
N PHE A 117 13.07 10.09 -9.52
CA PHE A 117 14.03 11.12 -9.19
C PHE A 117 14.89 10.72 -7.98
N LEU A 118 14.28 10.28 -6.88
CA LEU A 118 15.00 9.83 -5.69
C LEU A 118 15.96 8.70 -6.03
N LYS A 119 15.52 7.70 -6.78
CA LYS A 119 16.36 6.58 -7.21
C LYS A 119 17.56 7.03 -8.05
N GLN A 120 17.37 8.01 -8.93
CA GLN A 120 18.45 8.55 -9.78
C GLN A 120 19.43 9.46 -9.03
N SER A 121 19.01 10.03 -7.90
CA SER A 121 19.82 10.92 -7.07
C SER A 121 20.71 10.16 -6.08
N LEU A 122 20.53 8.86 -5.95
CA LEU A 122 21.27 8.02 -5.02
C LEU A 122 22.49 7.37 -5.69
N SER A 123 23.51 7.10 -4.87
CA SER A 123 24.69 6.34 -5.26
C SER A 123 24.39 4.84 -5.27
N GLU A 124 25.30 4.03 -5.83
CA GLU A 124 25.11 2.58 -6.00
C GLU A 124 24.87 1.84 -4.68
N ASN A 125 25.52 2.27 -3.60
CA ASN A 125 25.38 1.67 -2.26
C ASN A 125 24.16 2.15 -1.49
N ASP A 126 23.59 3.29 -1.87
CA ASP A 126 22.42 3.85 -1.22
C ASP A 126 21.17 3.04 -1.59
N PHE A 127 20.19 3.13 -0.72
CA PHE A 127 18.94 2.41 -0.92
C PHE A 127 17.75 3.33 -0.65
N VAL A 128 16.73 3.27 -1.50
CA VAL A 128 15.47 3.98 -1.29
C VAL A 128 14.32 3.03 -1.44
N ALA A 129 13.33 3.18 -0.56
CA ALA A 129 12.09 2.42 -0.58
C ALA A 129 10.89 3.34 -0.40
N ARG A 130 9.73 2.93 -0.88
CA ARG A 130 8.45 3.52 -0.51
C ARG A 130 8.00 2.90 0.80
N TRP A 131 7.86 3.74 1.83
CA TRP A 131 7.42 3.31 3.15
C TRP A 131 5.91 3.12 3.23
N GLY A 132 5.16 4.04 2.65
CA GLY A 132 3.68 4.01 2.58
C GLY A 132 3.16 5.36 2.08
N GLY A 133 1.92 5.42 1.62
CA GLY A 133 1.30 6.68 1.22
C GLY A 133 2.21 7.53 0.33
N GLU A 134 2.62 8.68 0.86
CA GLU A 134 3.51 9.68 0.27
C GLU A 134 4.94 9.68 0.86
N GLU A 135 5.25 8.69 1.71
CA GLU A 135 6.48 8.59 2.45
C GLU A 135 7.50 7.65 1.78
N PHE A 136 8.76 8.08 1.79
CA PHE A 136 9.90 7.30 1.34
C PHE A 136 10.97 7.27 2.44
N VAL A 137 11.78 6.22 2.41
CA VAL A 137 12.90 6.04 3.35
C VAL A 137 14.16 5.71 2.57
N MET A 138 15.28 6.25 3.02
CA MET A 138 16.59 6.01 2.44
C MET A 138 17.51 5.38 3.47
N LEU A 139 18.40 4.51 3.03
CA LEU A 139 19.56 4.03 3.77
C LEU A 139 20.81 4.54 3.07
N LEU A 140 21.68 5.19 3.81
CA LEU A 140 22.91 5.82 3.34
C LEU A 140 24.08 5.23 4.15
N PRO A 141 24.62 4.07 3.72
CA PRO A 141 25.75 3.45 4.36
C PRO A 141 27.04 4.19 4.00
N ASP A 142 28.02 4.12 4.89
CA ASP A 142 29.40 4.56 4.67
C ASP A 142 29.57 6.06 4.37
N ALA A 143 28.61 6.91 4.78
CA ALA A 143 28.64 8.33 4.52
C ALA A 143 28.90 9.15 5.78
N GLU A 144 29.70 10.21 5.67
CA GLU A 144 29.92 11.19 6.74
C GLU A 144 28.69 12.10 6.88
N MET A 145 28.37 12.53 8.11
CA MET A 145 27.16 13.31 8.39
C MET A 145 27.08 14.61 7.57
N ALA A 146 28.21 15.30 7.43
CA ALA A 146 28.28 16.55 6.63
C ALA A 146 27.97 16.31 5.14
N ASP A 147 28.39 15.17 4.61
CA ASP A 147 28.11 14.80 3.22
C ASP A 147 26.65 14.38 3.02
N ILE A 148 26.06 13.75 4.03
CA ILE A 148 24.63 13.37 4.03
C ILE A 148 23.76 14.63 3.97
N ASP A 149 23.99 15.60 4.87
CA ASP A 149 23.24 16.85 4.90
C ASP A 149 23.32 17.60 3.56
N LYS A 150 24.53 17.71 3.01
CA LYS A 150 24.74 18.32 1.70
C LYS A 150 23.99 17.60 0.60
N LYS A 151 24.11 16.26 0.55
CA LYS A 151 23.45 15.41 -0.45
C LYS A 151 21.93 15.54 -0.36
N LEU A 152 21.34 15.40 0.83
CA LEU A 152 19.89 15.49 1.01
C LEU A 152 19.36 16.89 0.65
N ASN A 153 20.08 17.97 1.01
CA ASN A 153 19.72 19.33 0.62
C ASN A 153 19.82 19.55 -0.91
N GLU A 154 20.80 18.98 -1.57
CA GLU A 154 20.88 19.02 -3.03
C GLU A 154 19.71 18.28 -3.68
N VAL A 155 19.39 17.09 -3.21
CA VAL A 155 18.25 16.28 -3.68
C VAL A 155 16.95 17.07 -3.50
N ARG A 156 16.71 17.62 -2.32
CA ARG A 156 15.55 18.44 -1.99
C ARG A 156 15.40 19.64 -2.94
N THR A 157 16.49 20.37 -3.15
CA THR A 157 16.51 21.57 -4.00
C THR A 157 16.25 21.23 -5.47
N LYS A 158 16.90 20.18 -5.98
CA LYS A 158 16.69 19.70 -7.36
C LYS A 158 15.27 19.19 -7.57
N LEU A 159 14.68 18.50 -6.60
CA LEU A 159 13.28 18.06 -6.66
C LEU A 159 12.33 19.26 -6.77
N ALA A 160 12.50 20.27 -5.91
CA ALA A 160 11.67 21.46 -5.90
C ALA A 160 11.80 22.32 -7.18
N ALA A 161 12.93 22.21 -7.89
CA ALA A 161 13.20 22.91 -9.16
C ALA A 161 12.68 22.14 -10.39
N MET A 162 12.27 20.87 -10.23
CA MET A 162 11.81 20.04 -11.35
C MET A 162 10.56 20.63 -12.01
N PRO A 163 10.55 20.78 -13.35
CA PRO A 163 9.36 21.21 -14.07
C PRO A 163 8.35 20.05 -14.11
N PHE A 164 7.34 20.11 -13.26
CA PHE A 164 6.24 19.18 -13.28
C PHE A 164 4.98 19.88 -13.80
N LYS A 165 4.30 19.27 -14.77
CA LYS A 165 3.05 19.77 -15.33
C LYS A 165 1.98 18.67 -15.25
N PHE A 166 0.80 19.07 -14.83
CA PHE A 166 -0.38 18.24 -14.89
C PHE A 166 -1.52 19.00 -15.58
N LYS A 167 -2.13 18.42 -16.61
CA LYS A 167 -3.16 19.08 -17.45
C LYS A 167 -2.75 20.52 -17.88
N GLN A 168 -1.51 20.69 -18.32
CA GLN A 168 -0.92 21.97 -18.74
C GLN A 168 -0.65 22.99 -17.60
N GLU A 169 -1.06 22.75 -16.38
CA GLU A 169 -0.69 23.56 -15.23
C GLU A 169 0.67 23.16 -14.67
N LYS A 170 1.47 24.16 -14.31
CA LYS A 170 2.71 23.92 -13.57
C LYS A 170 2.37 23.61 -12.11
N VAL A 171 2.82 22.48 -11.64
CA VAL A 171 2.68 22.03 -10.24
C VAL A 171 4.06 22.00 -9.61
N LYS A 172 4.24 22.67 -8.49
CA LYS A 172 5.48 22.60 -7.72
C LYS A 172 5.40 21.36 -6.81
N ILE A 173 6.38 20.47 -6.94
CA ILE A 173 6.56 19.35 -6.02
C ILE A 173 7.67 19.71 -5.06
N ALA A 174 7.41 19.63 -3.77
CA ALA A 174 8.41 19.76 -2.73
C ALA A 174 8.32 18.53 -1.81
N ALA A 175 9.38 18.25 -1.09
CA ALA A 175 9.40 17.21 -0.08
C ALA A 175 10.25 17.66 1.11
N SER A 176 9.84 17.23 2.30
CA SER A 176 10.56 17.38 3.55
C SER A 176 11.45 16.17 3.78
N PHE A 177 12.65 16.42 4.27
CA PHE A 177 13.66 15.40 4.55
C PHE A 177 14.09 15.52 6.01
N GLY A 178 14.07 14.42 6.73
CA GLY A 178 14.46 14.32 8.13
C GLY A 178 15.28 13.07 8.43
#